data_a8d173616d9a79433212acc5ab2a7dce
#
_entry.id   a8d173616d9a79433212acc5ab2a7dce
#
_cell.length_a   1.000
_cell.length_b   1.000
_cell.length_c   1.000
_cell.angle_alpha   90.00
_cell.angle_beta   90.00
_cell.angle_gamma   90.00
#
_symmetry.space_group_name_H-M   'P 1'
#
loop_
_entity.id
_entity.type
_entity.pdbx_description
1 polymer ?
#
loop_
_entity_poly.entity_id
_entity_poly.type
_entity_poly.pdbx_seq_one_letter_code
_entity_poly.pdbx_strand_id
1 'polypeptide(L)'
;MSTKPAHKIRIGVLQVTIWRNLGEKGNWYSVVPARSYKQGDDIWKETDSLGFDDLLTMGKLFDLAHTWIMHQQQADAKARKESDQAA
;
A
#
# COMPACT_ATOMS: atom_id res chain seq x y z
N MET A 1 7.54 5.41 14.35
CA MET A 1 6.31 5.09 13.61
C MET A 1 6.15 6.08 12.45
N SER A 2 5.92 5.59 11.26
CA SER A 2 5.71 6.49 10.12
C SER A 2 4.31 7.08 10.17
N THR A 3 4.22 8.42 10.05
CA THR A 3 2.94 9.12 10.01
C THR A 3 2.43 9.31 8.59
N LYS A 4 3.23 8.90 7.61
CA LYS A 4 2.87 9.01 6.19
C LYS A 4 2.93 7.64 5.53
N PRO A 5 1.98 7.35 4.63
CA PRO A 5 2.07 6.10 3.89
C PRO A 5 3.31 6.07 2.99
N ALA A 6 3.84 4.87 2.79
CA ALA A 6 4.96 4.69 1.89
C ALA A 6 4.54 4.92 0.45
N HIS A 7 3.32 4.51 0.10
CA HIS A 7 2.82 4.64 -1.27
C HIS A 7 1.31 4.48 -1.28
N LYS A 8 0.66 5.07 -2.26
CA LYS A 8 -0.78 4.90 -2.51
C LYS A 8 -0.99 4.61 -3.98
N ILE A 9 -1.89 3.68 -4.27
CA ILE A 9 -2.29 3.39 -5.64
C ILE A 9 -3.80 3.53 -5.72
N ARG A 10 -4.29 4.20 -6.75
CA ARG A 10 -5.71 4.50 -6.89
C ARG A 10 -6.18 4.17 -8.30
N ILE A 11 -7.35 3.55 -8.40
CA ILE A 11 -8.05 3.35 -9.66
C ILE A 11 -9.51 3.75 -9.42
N GLY A 12 -9.93 4.88 -10.01
CA GLY A 12 -11.28 5.39 -9.78
C GLY A 12 -11.51 5.74 -8.32
N VAL A 13 -12.53 5.13 -7.71
CA VAL A 13 -12.86 5.35 -6.30
C VAL A 13 -12.21 4.34 -5.37
N LEU A 14 -11.46 3.40 -5.92
CA LEU A 14 -10.77 2.38 -5.14
C LEU A 14 -9.32 2.77 -4.94
N GLN A 15 -8.80 2.47 -3.76
CA GLN A 15 -7.40 2.77 -3.47
C GLN A 15 -6.83 1.74 -2.51
N VAL A 16 -5.53 1.58 -2.56
CA VAL A 16 -4.77 0.84 -1.54
C VAL A 16 -3.69 1.76 -1.01
N THR A 17 -3.51 1.74 0.30
CA THR A 17 -2.47 2.51 0.98
C THR A 17 -1.45 1.52 1.52
N ILE A 18 -0.19 1.74 1.19
CA ILE A 18 0.89 0.86 1.60
C ILE A 18 1.66 1.55 2.72
N TRP A 19 1.79 0.88 3.85
CA TRP A 19 2.52 1.38 5.00
C TRP A 19 3.80 0.58 5.17
N ARG A 20 4.88 1.27 5.43
CA ARG A 20 6.16 0.64 5.77
C ARG A 20 6.30 0.63 7.27
N ASN A 21 6.53 -0.56 7.81
CA ASN A 21 6.66 -0.75 9.24
C ASN A 21 8.08 -1.19 9.55
N LEU A 22 8.67 -0.59 10.57
CA LEU A 22 10.03 -0.91 10.98
C LEU A 22 9.99 -1.99 12.07
N GLY A 23 10.74 -3.05 11.87
CA GLY A 23 10.83 -4.14 12.82
C GLY A 23 12.26 -4.45 13.17
N GLU A 24 12.47 -5.17 14.26
CA GLU A 24 13.80 -5.54 14.71
C GLU A 24 14.53 -6.44 13.69
N LYS A 25 13.77 -7.27 12.99
CA LYS A 25 14.32 -8.22 12.02
C LYS A 25 14.23 -7.73 10.58
N GLY A 26 13.86 -6.46 10.38
CA GLY A 26 13.72 -5.87 9.07
C GLY A 26 12.40 -5.13 8.92
N ASN A 27 12.21 -4.57 7.75
CA ASN A 27 11.00 -3.81 7.43
C ASN A 27 9.94 -4.75 6.87
N TRP A 28 8.69 -4.44 7.16
CA TRP A 28 7.57 -5.15 6.57
C TRP A 28 6.53 -4.14 6.14
N TYR A 29 5.67 -4.55 5.23
CA TYR A 29 4.68 -3.66 4.62
C TYR A 29 3.28 -4.18 4.88
N SER A 30 2.36 -3.24 5.11
CA SER A 30 0.94 -3.57 5.22
C SER A 30 0.18 -2.78 4.17
N VAL A 31 -0.93 -3.33 3.72
CA VAL A 31 -1.76 -2.76 2.67
C VAL A 31 -3.17 -2.60 3.20
N VAL A 32 -3.69 -1.38 3.10
CA VAL A 32 -5.04 -1.07 3.57
C VAL A 32 -5.89 -0.69 2.35
N PRO A 33 -6.87 -1.52 1.98
CA PRO A 33 -7.78 -1.18 0.89
C PRO A 33 -8.87 -0.23 1.37
N ALA A 34 -9.35 0.60 0.46
CA ALA A 34 -10.45 1.50 0.76
C ALA A 34 -11.21 1.85 -0.51
N ARG A 35 -12.49 2.15 -0.32
CA ARG A 35 -13.36 2.65 -1.38
C ARG A 35 -13.91 4.00 -0.94
N SER A 36 -13.74 4.99 -1.79
CA SER A 36 -14.30 6.31 -1.53
C SER A 36 -15.74 6.36 -2.01
N TYR A 37 -16.61 6.96 -1.22
CA TYR A 37 -17.98 7.14 -1.62
C TYR A 37 -18.44 8.53 -1.20
N LYS A 38 -19.42 9.06 -1.94
CA LYS A 38 -19.94 10.37 -1.68
C LYS A 38 -21.23 10.28 -0.84
N GLN A 39 -21.21 10.97 0.28
CA GLN A 39 -22.37 11.04 1.16
C GLN A 39 -22.85 12.48 1.18
N GLY A 40 -23.90 12.78 0.41
CA GLY A 40 -24.35 14.14 0.23
C GLY A 40 -23.56 14.87 -0.86
N ASP A 41 -23.75 16.15 -1.01
CA ASP A 41 -23.26 16.88 -2.17
C ASP A 41 -21.74 17.08 -2.18
N ASP A 42 -21.11 17.29 -1.03
CA ASP A 42 -19.69 17.60 -0.97
C ASP A 42 -18.91 16.78 0.06
N ILE A 43 -19.54 15.73 0.60
CA ILE A 43 -18.91 14.95 1.66
C ILE A 43 -18.46 13.61 1.10
N TRP A 44 -17.13 13.39 1.09
CA TRP A 44 -16.53 12.12 0.71
C TRP A 44 -16.13 11.34 1.94
N LYS A 45 -16.42 10.05 1.93
CA LYS A 45 -16.04 9.12 3.00
C LYS A 45 -15.38 7.91 2.42
N GLU A 46 -14.72 7.14 3.28
CA GLU A 46 -14.05 5.91 2.89
C GLU A 46 -14.65 4.74 3.65
N THR A 47 -14.67 3.58 2.99
CA THR A 47 -15.13 2.34 3.56
C THR A 47 -14.25 1.19 3.06
N ASP A 48 -14.18 0.12 3.81
CA ASP A 48 -13.52 -1.11 3.35
C ASP A 48 -14.54 -2.10 2.77
N SER A 49 -15.79 -1.72 2.68
CA SER A 49 -16.84 -2.55 2.08
C SER A 49 -16.82 -2.39 0.57
N LEU A 50 -16.67 -3.49 -0.14
CA LEU A 50 -16.53 -3.49 -1.59
C LEU A 50 -17.77 -4.09 -2.24
N GLY A 51 -18.22 -3.48 -3.35
CA GLY A 51 -19.28 -4.03 -4.16
C GLY A 51 -18.75 -5.09 -5.11
N PHE A 52 -19.68 -5.86 -5.69
CA PHE A 52 -19.31 -6.89 -6.66
C PHE A 52 -18.48 -6.33 -7.82
N ASP A 53 -18.84 -5.16 -8.31
CA ASP A 53 -18.15 -4.53 -9.44
C ASP A 53 -16.76 -4.03 -9.08
N ASP A 54 -16.46 -3.91 -7.79
CA ASP A 54 -15.16 -3.41 -7.32
C ASP A 54 -14.11 -4.51 -7.20
N LEU A 55 -14.51 -5.77 -7.20
CA LEU A 55 -13.63 -6.87 -6.81
C LEU A 55 -12.45 -7.07 -7.75
N LEU A 56 -12.68 -7.07 -9.05
CA LEU A 56 -11.60 -7.26 -10.01
C LEU A 56 -10.64 -6.06 -10.02
N THR A 57 -11.18 -4.85 -9.90
CA THR A 57 -10.34 -3.65 -9.85
C THR A 57 -9.51 -3.64 -8.57
N MET A 58 -10.10 -4.02 -7.44
CA MET A 58 -9.35 -4.11 -6.19
C MET A 58 -8.30 -5.22 -6.28
N GLY A 59 -8.61 -6.32 -6.97
CA GLY A 59 -7.62 -7.37 -7.23
C GLY A 59 -6.42 -6.83 -8.01
N LYS A 60 -6.67 -5.97 -8.99
CA LYS A 60 -5.59 -5.33 -9.73
C LYS A 60 -4.77 -4.40 -8.83
N LEU A 61 -5.43 -3.66 -7.95
CA LEU A 61 -4.72 -2.81 -7.00
C LEU A 61 -3.84 -3.63 -6.06
N PHE A 62 -4.33 -4.78 -5.59
CA PHE A 62 -3.51 -5.69 -4.77
C PHE A 62 -2.32 -6.22 -5.55
N ASP A 63 -2.50 -6.54 -6.82
CA ASP A 63 -1.42 -6.99 -7.68
C ASP A 63 -0.36 -5.89 -7.84
N LEU A 64 -0.79 -4.67 -8.10
CA LEU A 64 0.12 -3.53 -8.22
C LEU A 64 0.86 -3.25 -6.91
N ALA A 65 0.15 -3.35 -5.79
CA ALA A 65 0.75 -3.18 -4.47
C ALA A 65 1.79 -4.27 -4.21
N HIS A 66 1.49 -5.50 -4.55
CA HIS A 66 2.41 -6.62 -4.40
C HIS A 66 3.69 -6.38 -5.18
N THR A 67 3.56 -5.94 -6.42
CA THR A 67 4.72 -5.66 -7.27
C THR A 67 5.56 -4.53 -6.69
N TRP A 68 4.92 -3.47 -6.24
CA TRP A 68 5.62 -2.33 -5.65
C TRP A 68 6.38 -2.74 -4.38
N ILE A 69 5.72 -3.50 -3.51
CA ILE A 69 6.34 -3.96 -2.26
C ILE A 69 7.51 -4.90 -2.56
N MET A 70 7.34 -5.80 -3.52
CA MET A 70 8.40 -6.73 -3.91
C MET A 70 9.66 -5.97 -4.34
N HIS A 71 9.50 -4.92 -5.14
CA HIS A 71 10.62 -4.08 -5.56
C HIS A 71 11.25 -3.34 -4.36
N GLN A 72 10.44 -2.86 -3.43
CA GLN A 72 10.95 -2.17 -2.25
C GLN A 72 11.71 -3.11 -1.33
N GLN A 73 11.21 -4.33 -1.16
CA GLN A 73 11.92 -5.32 -0.34
C GLN A 73 13.27 -5.67 -0.96
N GLN A 74 13.35 -5.78 -2.27
CA GLN A 74 14.61 -6.02 -2.96
C GLN A 74 15.55 -4.85 -2.78
N ALA A 75 15.06 -3.62 -2.89
CA ALA A 75 15.87 -2.42 -2.67
C ALA A 75 16.36 -2.32 -1.23
N ASP A 76 15.48 -2.61 -0.27
CA ASP A 76 15.85 -2.59 1.15
C ASP A 76 16.91 -3.65 1.45
N ALA A 77 16.76 -4.84 0.90
CA ALA A 77 17.74 -5.92 1.08
C ALA A 77 19.08 -5.57 0.46
N LYS A 78 19.06 -4.95 -0.74
CA LYS A 78 20.29 -4.53 -1.41
C LYS A 78 21.00 -3.45 -0.61
N ALA A 79 20.28 -2.45 -0.12
CA ALA A 79 20.87 -1.38 0.68
C ALA A 79 21.48 -1.92 1.97
N ARG A 80 20.78 -2.85 2.62
CA ARG A 80 21.26 -3.50 3.82
C ARG A 80 22.54 -4.31 3.56
N LYS A 81 22.57 -5.04 2.44
CA LYS A 81 23.73 -5.84 2.06
C LYS A 81 24.92 -4.95 1.72
N GLU A 82 24.71 -3.85 1.00
CA GLU A 82 25.76 -2.89 0.68
C GLU A 82 26.30 -2.23 1.96
N SER A 83 25.43 -1.90 2.90
CA SER A 83 25.84 -1.34 4.19
C SER A 83 26.72 -2.33 4.97
N ASP A 84 26.34 -3.60 4.98
CA ASP A 84 27.14 -4.65 5.65
C ASP A 84 28.50 -4.82 4.98
N GLN A 85 28.56 -4.72 3.66
CA GLN A 85 29.82 -4.83 2.92
C GLN A 85 30.72 -3.61 3.12
N ALA A 86 30.13 -2.44 3.35
CA ALA A 86 30.88 -1.22 3.57
C ALA A 86 31.50 -1.15 4.97
N ALA A 87 30.99 -1.95 5.88
CA ALA A 87 31.53 -2.02 7.23
C ALA A 87 32.72 -2.98 7.26
#